data_4e5bcfcd796d14a9f4461838da2842f4
#
_entry.id   4e5bcfcd796d14a9f4461838da2842f4
#
_cell.length_a   1.000
_cell.length_b   1.000
_cell.length_c   1.000
_cell.angle_alpha   90.00
_cell.angle_beta   90.00
_cell.angle_gamma   90.00
#
_symmetry.space_group_name_H-M   'P 1'
#
loop_
_entity.id
_entity.type
_entity.pdbx_description
1 polymer ?
#
loop_
_entity_poly.entity_id
_entity_poly.type
_entity_poly.pdbx_seq_one_letter_code
_entity_poly.pdbx_strand_id
1 'polypeptide(L)'
;MHSRCFAGYDPGDERTNNCLRGTRMTSDKPNRWLENRSVSGDAYDATYERRAAAGEDVHGEADFVERFAPTSVLDAGCGTGRVGRELARRGLDVVGVDLDEAMLKTAREKAPDVDWRLADLATVDLERSFDAIVMAGNVMIFLTPGSEAAVVANVARHLEPGGVLIAGFQITPGQLTIERYDEIARLADLDLAERWSTWDRDSWDASNDYAVSVHRKAAGSPDA
;
A
#
# COMPACT_ATOMS: atom_id res chain seq x y z
N MET A 1 -21.41 23.76 -45.34
CA MET A 1 -20.48 24.80 -45.82
C MET A 1 -19.31 24.85 -44.87
N HIS A 2 -18.17 24.59 -45.45
CA HIS A 2 -16.86 24.48 -44.82
C HIS A 2 -16.33 25.78 -44.22
N SER A 3 -15.58 25.71 -43.17
CA SER A 3 -14.34 26.48 -43.08
C SER A 3 -13.40 25.88 -42.03
N ARG A 4 -12.28 25.37 -42.53
CA ARG A 4 -11.08 25.04 -41.80
C ARG A 4 -10.40 26.35 -41.39
N CYS A 5 -9.95 26.46 -40.13
CA CYS A 5 -8.88 27.40 -39.78
C CYS A 5 -7.65 26.56 -39.36
N PHE A 6 -6.68 26.52 -40.24
CA PHE A 6 -5.28 26.30 -39.89
C PHE A 6 -4.75 27.60 -39.30
N ALA A 7 -4.32 27.61 -38.05
CA ALA A 7 -3.53 28.66 -37.49
C ALA A 7 -2.12 28.14 -37.21
N GLY A 8 -1.14 28.88 -37.70
CA GLY A 8 0.26 28.49 -37.75
C GLY A 8 0.91 28.41 -36.36
N TYR A 9 1.90 27.60 -36.27
CA TYR A 9 2.79 27.41 -35.14
C TYR A 9 3.69 28.66 -35.01
N ASP A 10 3.58 29.42 -33.92
CA ASP A 10 4.47 30.51 -33.54
C ASP A 10 5.35 30.05 -32.35
N PRO A 11 6.66 29.92 -32.50
CA PRO A 11 7.56 29.45 -31.45
C PRO A 11 7.87 30.48 -30.35
N GLY A 12 7.22 31.64 -30.35
CA GLY A 12 7.49 32.74 -29.41
C GLY A 12 6.39 33.04 -28.38
N ASP A 13 5.27 32.36 -28.36
CA ASP A 13 4.18 32.63 -27.42
C ASP A 13 4.32 31.78 -26.13
N GLU A 14 4.80 32.43 -25.07
CA GLU A 14 4.91 31.83 -23.71
C GLU A 14 3.56 31.35 -23.11
N ARG A 15 2.42 31.63 -23.77
CA ARG A 15 1.09 31.20 -23.29
C ARG A 15 0.72 29.77 -23.72
N THR A 16 1.41 29.19 -24.66
CA THR A 16 1.18 27.80 -25.11
C THR A 16 1.93 26.74 -24.29
N ASN A 17 2.91 27.15 -23.46
CA ASN A 17 3.71 26.23 -22.64
C ASN A 17 3.06 25.85 -21.29
N ASN A 18 1.85 26.34 -20.99
CA ASN A 18 1.20 26.10 -19.69
C ASN A 18 0.15 24.97 -19.72
N CYS A 19 -0.01 24.24 -20.82
CA CYS A 19 -1.04 23.20 -20.95
C CYS A 19 -0.50 21.76 -20.77
N LEU A 20 0.81 21.55 -20.53
CA LEU A 20 1.44 20.23 -20.34
C LEU A 20 2.17 20.07 -18.99
N ARG A 21 2.05 21.03 -18.08
CA ARG A 21 2.41 20.77 -16.71
C ARG A 21 1.23 20.07 -16.05
N GLY A 22 1.28 18.75 -16.08
CA GLY A 22 0.43 17.90 -15.26
C GLY A 22 0.41 18.49 -13.85
N THR A 23 -0.78 18.89 -13.39
CA THR A 23 -0.99 19.40 -12.04
C THR A 23 -0.52 18.33 -11.08
N ARG A 24 0.67 18.51 -10.51
CA ARG A 24 1.14 17.74 -9.37
C ARG A 24 0.20 18.13 -8.24
N MET A 25 -0.89 17.39 -8.05
CA MET A 25 -1.73 17.51 -6.86
C MET A 25 -0.95 16.90 -5.68
N THR A 26 0.06 17.62 -5.21
CA THR A 26 0.57 17.41 -3.86
C THR A 26 -0.51 17.98 -2.95
N SER A 27 -1.20 17.10 -2.24
CA SER A 27 -2.06 17.52 -1.14
C SER A 27 -1.19 18.33 -0.17
N ASP A 28 -1.55 19.60 0.09
CA ASP A 28 -0.88 20.44 1.12
C ASP A 28 -1.15 19.90 2.54
N LYS A 29 -1.88 18.81 2.66
CA LYS A 29 -2.18 18.17 3.94
C LYS A 29 -1.05 17.22 4.30
N PRO A 30 -0.52 17.30 5.51
CA PRO A 30 0.53 16.40 5.96
C PRO A 30 0.01 14.96 6.10
N ASN A 31 0.93 14.00 6.07
CA ASN A 31 0.63 12.60 6.30
C ASN A 31 0.14 12.40 7.74
N ARG A 32 -1.00 11.71 7.90
CA ARG A 32 -1.65 11.52 9.21
C ARG A 32 -0.78 10.76 10.20
N TRP A 33 0.05 9.81 9.75
CA TRP A 33 0.99 9.10 10.63
C TRP A 33 2.02 10.06 11.19
N LEU A 34 2.68 10.87 10.37
CA LEU A 34 3.72 11.80 10.80
C LEU A 34 3.19 12.90 11.74
N GLU A 35 1.93 13.32 11.59
CA GLU A 35 1.29 14.31 12.49
C GLU A 35 0.93 13.71 13.84
N ASN A 36 0.47 12.46 13.88
CA ASN A 36 -0.08 11.84 15.08
C ASN A 36 0.88 10.81 15.70
N ARG A 37 2.12 10.78 15.27
CA ARG A 37 3.14 9.87 15.77
C ARG A 37 3.36 10.05 17.28
N SER A 38 2.72 9.20 18.09
CA SER A 38 2.80 9.21 19.57
C SER A 38 3.67 8.09 20.13
N VAL A 39 4.10 7.14 19.29
CA VAL A 39 4.78 5.91 19.71
C VAL A 39 6.08 5.77 18.94
N SER A 40 7.19 5.50 19.64
CA SER A 40 8.46 5.11 19.00
C SER A 40 8.37 3.69 18.43
N GLY A 41 9.20 3.35 17.44
CA GLY A 41 9.28 2.01 16.88
C GLY A 41 9.46 0.93 17.96
N ASP A 42 10.34 1.15 18.93
CA ASP A 42 10.59 0.23 20.03
C ASP A 42 9.34 0.03 20.91
N ALA A 43 8.62 1.10 21.25
CA ALA A 43 7.40 1.01 22.05
C ALA A 43 6.25 0.34 21.28
N TYR A 44 6.19 0.52 19.97
CA TYR A 44 5.26 -0.20 19.10
C TYR A 44 5.56 -1.71 19.12
N ASP A 45 6.79 -2.11 18.85
CA ASP A 45 7.20 -3.51 18.85
C ASP A 45 7.07 -4.17 20.22
N ALA A 46 7.40 -3.46 21.32
CA ALA A 46 7.23 -3.97 22.68
C ALA A 46 5.79 -4.39 23.01
N THR A 47 4.79 -3.82 22.33
CA THR A 47 3.41 -4.25 22.48
C THR A 47 3.18 -5.63 21.88
N TYR A 48 3.69 -5.88 20.69
CA TYR A 48 3.61 -7.20 20.05
C TYR A 48 4.47 -8.25 20.75
N GLU A 49 5.66 -7.88 21.24
CA GLU A 49 6.53 -8.76 22.03
C GLU A 49 5.83 -9.23 23.33
N ARG A 50 5.12 -8.34 24.01
CA ARG A 50 4.32 -8.71 25.20
C ARG A 50 3.17 -9.66 24.85
N ARG A 51 2.49 -9.44 23.72
CA ARG A 51 1.41 -10.31 23.25
C ARG A 51 1.96 -11.70 22.90
N ALA A 52 3.07 -11.77 22.17
CA ALA A 52 3.76 -13.03 21.87
C ALA A 52 4.21 -13.76 23.15
N ALA A 53 4.76 -13.06 24.13
CA ALA A 53 5.14 -13.63 25.43
C ALA A 53 3.93 -14.14 26.24
N ALA A 54 2.74 -13.58 26.00
CA ALA A 54 1.47 -14.05 26.56
C ALA A 54 0.88 -15.26 25.80
N GLY A 55 1.56 -15.74 24.73
CA GLY A 55 1.11 -16.86 23.92
C GLY A 55 0.08 -16.49 22.86
N GLU A 56 -0.11 -15.18 22.59
CA GLU A 56 -0.97 -14.73 21.50
C GLU A 56 -0.25 -14.90 20.15
N ASP A 57 -1.01 -15.25 19.11
CA ASP A 57 -0.51 -15.19 17.74
C ASP A 57 -0.34 -13.72 17.33
N VAL A 58 0.86 -13.36 16.92
CA VAL A 58 1.23 -12.02 16.45
C VAL A 58 1.66 -12.02 14.97
N HIS A 59 1.47 -13.14 14.28
CA HIS A 59 1.89 -13.36 12.90
C HIS A 59 0.74 -13.63 11.93
N GLY A 60 -0.50 -13.45 12.35
CA GLY A 60 -1.69 -13.70 11.55
C GLY A 60 -1.67 -13.01 10.17
N GLU A 61 -1.06 -11.81 10.07
CA GLU A 61 -0.89 -11.15 8.77
C GLU A 61 0.07 -11.91 7.85
N ALA A 62 1.18 -12.44 8.39
CA ALA A 62 2.12 -13.24 7.60
C ALA A 62 1.49 -14.57 7.17
N ASP A 63 0.76 -15.25 8.07
CA ASP A 63 0.01 -16.47 7.77
C ASP A 63 -1.02 -16.22 6.67
N PHE A 64 -1.69 -15.07 6.71
CA PHE A 64 -2.65 -14.70 5.68
C PHE A 64 -1.99 -14.50 4.31
N VAL A 65 -0.83 -13.84 4.25
CA VAL A 65 -0.08 -13.62 3.01
C VAL A 65 0.38 -14.94 2.39
N GLU A 66 0.91 -15.87 3.18
CA GLU A 66 1.40 -17.18 2.68
C GLU A 66 0.33 -18.04 2.03
N ARG A 67 -0.96 -17.82 2.31
CA ARG A 67 -2.06 -18.52 1.63
C ARG A 67 -2.04 -18.37 0.11
N PHE A 68 -1.45 -17.29 -0.38
CA PHE A 68 -1.34 -17.02 -1.82
C PHE A 68 -0.07 -17.60 -2.43
N ALA A 69 0.74 -18.30 -1.64
CA ALA A 69 2.00 -18.91 -2.03
C ALA A 69 2.94 -17.96 -2.81
N PRO A 70 3.13 -16.70 -2.36
CA PRO A 70 4.02 -15.78 -3.03
C PRO A 70 5.46 -16.22 -2.87
N THR A 71 6.34 -15.85 -3.81
CA THR A 71 7.79 -15.94 -3.68
C THR A 71 8.41 -14.60 -3.33
N SER A 72 7.74 -13.52 -3.73
CA SER A 72 8.16 -12.13 -3.50
C SER A 72 7.03 -11.29 -2.90
N VAL A 73 7.35 -10.46 -1.91
CA VAL A 73 6.37 -9.64 -1.18
C VAL A 73 6.88 -8.21 -0.99
N LEU A 74 6.02 -7.24 -1.26
CA LEU A 74 6.20 -5.87 -0.82
C LEU A 74 5.39 -5.64 0.48
N ASP A 75 6.08 -5.34 1.58
CA ASP A 75 5.47 -4.85 2.83
C ASP A 75 5.35 -3.32 2.72
N ALA A 76 4.18 -2.84 2.29
CA ALA A 76 3.92 -1.44 1.95
C ALA A 76 3.34 -0.69 3.16
N GLY A 77 4.12 0.23 3.72
CA GLY A 77 3.87 0.85 5.02
C GLY A 77 4.34 -0.07 6.15
N CYS A 78 5.56 -0.59 6.01
CA CYS A 78 6.08 -1.69 6.84
C CYS A 78 6.35 -1.30 8.31
N GLY A 79 6.43 -0.01 8.63
CA GLY A 79 6.74 0.47 9.98
C GLY A 79 8.06 -0.11 10.49
N THR A 80 7.99 -0.81 11.64
CA THR A 80 9.14 -1.53 12.24
C THR A 80 9.48 -2.84 11.55
N GLY A 81 8.81 -3.16 10.44
CA GLY A 81 9.02 -4.36 9.65
C GLY A 81 8.49 -5.65 10.26
N ARG A 82 7.53 -5.59 11.17
CA ARG A 82 7.03 -6.80 11.89
C ARG A 82 6.55 -7.89 10.91
N VAL A 83 5.74 -7.55 9.92
CA VAL A 83 5.22 -8.49 8.93
C VAL A 83 6.32 -8.91 7.96
N GLY A 84 7.03 -7.95 7.37
CA GLY A 84 8.11 -8.24 6.42
C GLY A 84 9.24 -9.08 7.01
N ARG A 85 9.64 -8.84 8.27
CA ARG A 85 10.64 -9.66 8.97
C ARG A 85 10.19 -11.12 9.11
N GLU A 86 8.95 -11.33 9.49
CA GLU A 86 8.40 -12.68 9.63
C GLU A 86 8.33 -13.40 8.28
N LEU A 87 7.86 -12.73 7.23
CA LEU A 87 7.84 -13.29 5.87
C LEU A 87 9.25 -13.63 5.37
N ALA A 88 10.23 -12.75 5.59
CA ALA A 88 11.62 -13.02 5.23
C ALA A 88 12.22 -14.21 6.03
N ARG A 89 11.91 -14.31 7.35
CA ARG A 89 12.30 -15.47 8.18
C ARG A 89 11.74 -16.79 7.64
N ARG A 90 10.56 -16.75 6.98
CA ARG A 90 9.93 -17.91 6.33
C ARG A 90 10.50 -18.18 4.93
N GLY A 91 11.44 -17.38 4.45
CA GLY A 91 12.18 -17.60 3.20
C GLY A 91 11.62 -16.89 1.98
N LEU A 92 10.68 -15.94 2.16
CA LEU A 92 10.19 -15.12 1.06
C LEU A 92 11.18 -13.98 0.75
N ASP A 93 11.23 -13.55 -0.51
CA ASP A 93 11.95 -12.35 -0.94
C ASP A 93 11.10 -11.11 -0.60
N VAL A 94 11.58 -10.30 0.34
CA VAL A 94 10.80 -9.18 0.91
C VAL A 94 11.49 -7.85 0.70
N VAL A 95 10.72 -6.87 0.25
CA VAL A 95 11.08 -5.44 0.31
C VAL A 95 10.09 -4.76 1.24
N GLY A 96 10.58 -3.95 2.18
CA GLY A 96 9.73 -3.10 3.02
C GLY A 96 9.88 -1.63 2.66
N VAL A 97 8.76 -0.92 2.55
CA VAL A 97 8.73 0.52 2.27
C VAL A 97 7.96 1.23 3.37
N ASP A 98 8.54 2.28 3.93
CA ASP A 98 7.86 3.19 4.85
C ASP A 98 8.33 4.62 4.65
N LEU A 99 7.54 5.55 5.08
CA LEU A 99 7.80 6.99 5.00
C LEU A 99 8.44 7.51 6.30
N ASP A 100 8.45 6.71 7.39
CA ASP A 100 9.00 7.06 8.69
C ASP A 100 10.36 6.43 8.94
N GLU A 101 11.42 7.23 8.82
CA GLU A 101 12.80 6.78 9.06
C GLU A 101 13.04 6.26 10.49
N ALA A 102 12.30 6.77 11.48
CA ALA A 102 12.44 6.27 12.85
C ALA A 102 11.92 4.84 13.00
N MET A 103 10.85 4.49 12.27
CA MET A 103 10.32 3.13 12.19
C MET A 103 11.28 2.21 11.42
N LEU A 104 11.78 2.65 10.28
CA LEU A 104 12.72 1.88 9.45
C LEU A 104 14.05 1.63 10.15
N LYS A 105 14.49 2.53 11.04
CA LYS A 105 15.66 2.27 11.86
C LYS A 105 15.50 0.98 12.68
N THR A 106 14.38 0.83 13.36
CA THR A 106 14.06 -0.39 14.12
C THR A 106 13.97 -1.62 13.20
N ALA A 107 13.38 -1.48 12.01
CA ALA A 107 13.30 -2.57 11.03
C ALA A 107 14.70 -3.05 10.61
N ARG A 108 15.61 -2.13 10.26
CA ARG A 108 17.00 -2.44 9.87
C ARG A 108 17.81 -3.05 11.01
N GLU A 109 17.61 -2.60 12.24
CA GLU A 109 18.27 -3.18 13.41
C GLU A 109 17.84 -4.62 13.68
N LYS A 110 16.55 -4.93 13.47
CA LYS A 110 15.98 -6.26 13.73
C LYS A 110 16.12 -7.24 12.58
N ALA A 111 16.22 -6.77 11.34
CA ALA A 111 16.40 -7.60 10.13
C ALA A 111 17.28 -6.86 9.10
N PRO A 112 18.62 -6.83 9.31
CA PRO A 112 19.53 -6.08 8.44
C PRO A 112 19.65 -6.65 7.03
N ASP A 113 19.26 -7.90 6.80
CA ASP A 113 19.33 -8.58 5.51
C ASP A 113 18.11 -8.32 4.62
N VAL A 114 17.07 -7.66 5.13
CA VAL A 114 15.88 -7.28 4.35
C VAL A 114 16.08 -5.89 3.75
N ASP A 115 15.62 -5.70 2.52
CA ASP A 115 15.66 -4.40 1.82
C ASP A 115 14.59 -3.45 2.37
N TRP A 116 14.98 -2.53 3.25
CA TRP A 116 14.12 -1.52 3.85
C TRP A 116 14.35 -0.15 3.21
N ARG A 117 13.32 0.41 2.57
CA ARG A 117 13.40 1.65 1.81
C ARG A 117 12.57 2.77 2.43
N LEU A 118 13.20 3.94 2.61
CA LEU A 118 12.51 5.17 2.99
C LEU A 118 11.91 5.81 1.73
N ALA A 119 10.59 5.75 1.57
CA ALA A 119 9.91 6.32 0.42
C ALA A 119 8.41 6.52 0.68
N ASP A 120 7.79 7.41 -0.13
CA ASP A 120 6.34 7.59 -0.17
C ASP A 120 5.72 6.58 -1.14
N LEU A 121 4.75 5.80 -0.66
CA LEU A 121 4.02 4.80 -1.44
C LEU A 121 3.29 5.39 -2.65
N ALA A 122 2.97 6.69 -2.64
CA ALA A 122 2.34 7.35 -3.78
C ALA A 122 3.29 7.54 -4.97
N THR A 123 4.61 7.51 -4.75
CA THR A 123 5.60 7.91 -5.77
C THR A 123 6.79 6.98 -5.90
N VAL A 124 6.96 6.03 -4.99
CA VAL A 124 8.09 5.10 -5.01
C VAL A 124 8.14 4.31 -6.31
N ASP A 125 9.33 4.14 -6.86
CA ASP A 125 9.62 3.20 -7.93
C ASP A 125 10.67 2.19 -7.44
N LEU A 126 10.28 0.92 -7.41
CA LEU A 126 11.13 -0.17 -6.92
C LEU A 126 11.84 -0.91 -8.05
N GLU A 127 11.55 -0.55 -9.32
CA GLU A 127 12.12 -1.16 -10.54
C GLU A 127 11.92 -2.69 -10.57
N ARG A 128 10.89 -3.19 -9.88
CA ARG A 128 10.52 -4.62 -9.83
C ARG A 128 9.04 -4.79 -9.49
N SER A 129 8.54 -6.01 -9.72
CA SER A 129 7.20 -6.43 -9.35
C SER A 129 7.23 -7.53 -8.29
N PHE A 130 6.07 -7.79 -7.66
CA PHE A 130 5.89 -8.72 -6.56
C PHE A 130 4.65 -9.59 -6.77
N ASP A 131 4.69 -10.83 -6.27
CA ASP A 131 3.53 -11.73 -6.28
C ASP A 131 2.43 -11.25 -5.32
N ALA A 132 2.82 -10.64 -4.20
CA ALA A 132 1.91 -10.06 -3.23
C ALA A 132 2.41 -8.72 -2.71
N ILE A 133 1.46 -7.81 -2.46
CA ILE A 133 1.71 -6.58 -1.71
C ILE A 133 0.80 -6.59 -0.50
N VAL A 134 1.36 -6.36 0.69
CA VAL A 134 0.61 -6.29 1.94
C VAL A 134 0.67 -4.88 2.52
N MET A 135 -0.47 -4.35 2.91
CA MET A 135 -0.67 -3.09 3.62
C MET A 135 -1.33 -3.41 4.98
N ALA A 136 -0.52 -3.90 5.91
CA ALA A 136 -0.95 -4.26 7.26
C ALA A 136 -0.89 -3.07 8.22
N GLY A 137 -1.53 -3.16 9.38
CA GLY A 137 -1.43 -2.15 10.43
C GLY A 137 -2.10 -0.81 10.11
N ASN A 138 -3.22 -0.83 9.42
CA ASN A 138 -4.02 0.36 9.13
C ASN A 138 -3.36 1.39 8.17
N VAL A 139 -2.44 0.99 7.31
CA VAL A 139 -1.75 1.91 6.39
C VAL A 139 -2.72 2.84 5.67
N MET A 140 -3.84 2.30 5.16
CA MET A 140 -4.81 3.07 4.37
C MET A 140 -5.42 4.26 5.11
N ILE A 141 -5.61 4.19 6.42
CA ILE A 141 -6.19 5.30 7.20
C ILE A 141 -5.14 6.32 7.65
N PHE A 142 -3.85 5.96 7.58
CA PHE A 142 -2.73 6.84 7.91
C PHE A 142 -2.17 7.61 6.72
N LEU A 143 -2.62 7.32 5.52
CA LEU A 143 -2.21 8.05 4.32
C LEU A 143 -2.56 9.55 4.41
N THR A 144 -1.86 10.35 3.63
CA THR A 144 -2.25 11.75 3.42
C THR A 144 -3.66 11.80 2.83
N PRO A 145 -4.62 12.53 3.45
CA PRO A 145 -5.99 12.59 2.95
C PRO A 145 -6.06 13.01 1.48
N GLY A 146 -6.66 12.15 0.64
CA GLY A 146 -6.78 12.36 -0.79
C GLY A 146 -5.66 11.74 -1.63
N SER A 147 -4.65 11.10 -1.00
CA SER A 147 -3.59 10.37 -1.71
C SER A 147 -3.92 8.88 -1.91
N GLU A 148 -5.01 8.38 -1.37
CA GLU A 148 -5.36 6.96 -1.34
C GLU A 148 -5.36 6.34 -2.76
N ALA A 149 -5.95 7.05 -3.74
CA ALA A 149 -5.98 6.59 -5.12
C ALA A 149 -4.59 6.57 -5.77
N ALA A 150 -3.74 7.57 -5.48
CA ALA A 150 -2.37 7.61 -5.99
C ALA A 150 -1.52 6.48 -5.40
N VAL A 151 -1.68 6.19 -4.10
CA VAL A 151 -0.97 5.09 -3.43
C VAL A 151 -1.40 3.75 -4.03
N VAL A 152 -2.71 3.46 -4.11
CA VAL A 152 -3.19 2.19 -4.66
C VAL A 152 -2.77 2.02 -6.11
N ALA A 153 -2.89 3.05 -6.95
CA ALA A 153 -2.46 3.00 -8.34
C ALA A 153 -0.93 2.76 -8.45
N ASN A 154 -0.13 3.40 -7.59
CA ASN A 154 1.31 3.20 -7.64
C ASN A 154 1.72 1.81 -7.16
N VAL A 155 1.18 1.30 -6.04
CA VAL A 155 1.52 -0.06 -5.57
C VAL A 155 1.01 -1.13 -6.55
N ALA A 156 -0.15 -0.93 -7.20
CA ALA A 156 -0.66 -1.84 -8.22
C ALA A 156 0.29 -2.02 -9.43
N ARG A 157 1.08 -0.99 -9.77
CA ARG A 157 2.11 -1.08 -10.81
C ARG A 157 3.22 -2.07 -10.46
N HIS A 158 3.49 -2.24 -9.17
CA HIS A 158 4.48 -3.18 -8.65
C HIS A 158 3.93 -4.59 -8.40
N LEU A 159 2.70 -4.89 -8.81
CA LEU A 159 2.17 -6.26 -8.80
C LEU A 159 2.46 -6.98 -10.10
N GLU A 160 2.87 -8.24 -10.01
CA GLU A 160 2.88 -9.16 -11.14
C GLU A 160 1.46 -9.39 -11.67
N PRO A 161 1.29 -9.72 -12.96
CA PRO A 161 0.00 -10.20 -13.47
C PRO A 161 -0.49 -11.41 -12.66
N GLY A 162 -1.72 -11.35 -12.16
CA GLY A 162 -2.29 -12.35 -11.24
C GLY A 162 -1.90 -12.18 -9.77
N GLY A 163 -1.01 -11.25 -9.44
CA GLY A 163 -0.62 -10.91 -8.08
C GLY A 163 -1.74 -10.31 -7.23
N VAL A 164 -1.55 -10.23 -5.92
CA VAL A 164 -2.58 -9.76 -4.98
C VAL A 164 -2.12 -8.56 -4.16
N LEU A 165 -3.02 -7.57 -4.02
CA LEU A 165 -2.94 -6.51 -3.03
C LEU A 165 -3.80 -6.88 -1.83
N ILE A 166 -3.20 -6.98 -0.65
CA ILE A 166 -3.87 -7.31 0.61
C ILE A 166 -3.81 -6.08 1.51
N ALA A 167 -4.96 -5.52 1.88
CA ALA A 167 -5.01 -4.37 2.78
C ALA A 167 -5.95 -4.62 3.95
N GLY A 168 -5.43 -4.44 5.18
CA GLY A 168 -6.20 -4.53 6.41
C GLY A 168 -6.28 -3.17 7.10
N PHE A 169 -7.51 -2.64 7.28
CA PHE A 169 -7.69 -1.35 7.93
C PHE A 169 -9.04 -1.20 8.61
N GLN A 170 -9.07 -0.30 9.59
CA GLN A 170 -10.25 0.06 10.35
C GLN A 170 -11.17 0.98 9.55
N ILE A 171 -12.47 0.68 9.57
CA ILE A 171 -13.51 1.46 8.93
C ILE A 171 -14.05 2.45 9.95
N THR A 172 -13.70 3.73 9.79
CA THR A 172 -14.07 4.79 10.71
C THR A 172 -14.97 5.81 10.00
N PRO A 173 -16.10 6.24 10.61
CA PRO A 173 -16.94 7.28 10.03
C PRO A 173 -16.15 8.53 9.64
N GLY A 174 -16.39 9.03 8.43
CA GLY A 174 -15.73 10.23 7.91
C GLY A 174 -14.31 10.01 7.36
N GLN A 175 -13.85 8.76 7.31
CA GLN A 175 -12.60 8.37 6.66
C GLN A 175 -12.85 7.56 5.39
N LEU A 176 -11.87 6.79 4.93
CA LEU A 176 -11.98 5.91 3.77
C LEU A 176 -13.03 4.81 4.03
N THR A 177 -14.07 4.76 3.20
CA THR A 177 -15.07 3.68 3.24
C THR A 177 -14.62 2.50 2.39
N ILE A 178 -15.21 1.33 2.63
CA ILE A 178 -14.94 0.11 1.86
C ILE A 178 -15.32 0.29 0.39
N GLU A 179 -16.47 0.89 0.11
CA GLU A 179 -16.93 1.13 -1.25
C GLU A 179 -15.97 2.06 -2.01
N ARG A 180 -15.47 3.09 -1.32
CA ARG A 180 -14.48 4.00 -1.93
C ARG A 180 -13.15 3.31 -2.15
N TYR A 181 -12.71 2.43 -1.25
CA TYR A 181 -11.51 1.63 -1.43
C TYR A 181 -11.63 0.69 -2.63
N ASP A 182 -12.78 -0.01 -2.76
CA ASP A 182 -13.04 -0.89 -3.90
C ASP A 182 -13.08 -0.13 -5.24
N GLU A 183 -13.67 1.06 -5.25
CA GLU A 183 -13.67 1.92 -6.44
C GLU A 183 -12.23 2.30 -6.84
N ILE A 184 -11.41 2.70 -5.87
CA ILE A 184 -9.99 3.05 -6.08
C ILE A 184 -9.22 1.84 -6.62
N ALA A 185 -9.39 0.66 -6.02
CA ALA A 185 -8.73 -0.57 -6.46
C ALA A 185 -9.14 -0.93 -7.90
N ARG A 186 -10.42 -0.88 -8.21
CA ARG A 186 -10.94 -1.13 -9.56
C ARG A 186 -10.38 -0.16 -10.61
N LEU A 187 -10.20 1.12 -10.26
CA LEU A 187 -9.57 2.12 -11.13
C LEU A 187 -8.07 1.87 -11.35
N ALA A 188 -7.46 1.05 -10.51
CA ALA A 188 -6.08 0.58 -10.61
C ALA A 188 -5.96 -0.84 -11.21
N ASP A 189 -7.02 -1.30 -11.92
CA ASP A 189 -7.11 -2.63 -12.55
C ASP A 189 -6.96 -3.80 -11.56
N LEU A 190 -7.52 -3.63 -10.36
CA LEU A 190 -7.55 -4.63 -9.30
C LEU A 190 -8.99 -5.03 -8.99
N ASP A 191 -9.31 -6.31 -9.15
CA ASP A 191 -10.62 -6.85 -8.85
C ASP A 191 -10.68 -7.43 -7.42
N LEU A 192 -11.76 -7.15 -6.69
CA LEU A 192 -11.99 -7.72 -5.37
C LEU A 192 -12.12 -9.25 -5.48
N ALA A 193 -11.24 -9.98 -4.80
CA ALA A 193 -11.24 -11.45 -4.74
C ALA A 193 -11.82 -11.98 -3.43
N GLU A 194 -11.43 -11.40 -2.29
CA GLU A 194 -11.85 -11.85 -0.96
C GLU A 194 -12.01 -10.65 -0.01
N ARG A 195 -12.88 -10.79 1.01
CA ARG A 195 -12.98 -9.86 2.13
C ARG A 195 -13.32 -10.58 3.43
N TRP A 196 -12.61 -10.21 4.50
CA TRP A 196 -12.70 -10.80 5.83
C TRP A 196 -12.75 -9.70 6.89
N SER A 197 -13.29 -9.98 8.08
CA SER A 197 -13.30 -9.01 9.18
C SER A 197 -12.03 -9.06 10.03
N THR A 198 -11.23 -10.12 9.91
CA THR A 198 -9.96 -10.32 10.62
C THR A 198 -8.92 -10.98 9.73
N TRP A 199 -7.66 -10.96 10.15
CA TRP A 199 -6.58 -11.71 9.53
C TRP A 199 -6.75 -13.24 9.69
N ASP A 200 -7.56 -13.70 10.65
CA ASP A 200 -7.93 -15.10 10.86
C ASP A 200 -9.09 -15.56 9.96
N ARG A 201 -9.60 -14.67 9.10
CA ARG A 201 -10.65 -14.92 8.11
C ARG A 201 -12.03 -15.13 8.72
N ASP A 202 -12.35 -14.40 9.75
CA ASP A 202 -13.74 -14.30 10.19
C ASP A 202 -14.61 -13.65 9.11
N SER A 203 -15.85 -14.08 9.01
CA SER A 203 -16.80 -13.56 8.02
C SER A 203 -16.96 -12.04 8.14
N TRP A 204 -16.89 -11.35 7.02
CA TRP A 204 -17.11 -9.91 6.95
C TRP A 204 -18.55 -9.59 6.57
N ASP A 205 -19.15 -8.59 7.21
CA ASP A 205 -20.38 -7.93 6.80
C ASP A 205 -20.28 -6.42 7.05
N ALA A 206 -21.31 -5.66 6.60
CA ALA A 206 -21.30 -4.20 6.66
C ALA A 206 -21.38 -3.61 8.09
N SER A 207 -21.54 -4.43 9.12
CA SER A 207 -21.51 -3.99 10.53
C SER A 207 -20.11 -4.06 11.15
N ASN A 208 -19.15 -4.69 10.47
CA ASN A 208 -17.77 -4.76 10.96
C ASN A 208 -17.07 -3.42 10.81
N ASP A 209 -16.23 -3.09 11.77
CA ASP A 209 -15.42 -1.87 11.82
C ASP A 209 -13.98 -2.07 11.32
N TYR A 210 -13.65 -3.28 10.87
CA TYR A 210 -12.36 -3.65 10.28
C TYR A 210 -12.57 -4.55 9.06
N ALA A 211 -11.75 -4.38 8.03
CA ALA A 211 -11.76 -5.26 6.87
C ALA A 211 -10.34 -5.60 6.41
N VAL A 212 -10.14 -6.88 6.07
CA VAL A 212 -9.01 -7.37 5.30
C VAL A 212 -9.51 -7.69 3.90
N SER A 213 -9.11 -6.89 2.93
CA SER A 213 -9.53 -7.02 1.54
C SER A 213 -8.39 -7.52 0.68
N VAL A 214 -8.68 -8.48 -0.18
CA VAL A 214 -7.75 -9.00 -1.19
C VAL A 214 -8.26 -8.57 -2.56
N HIS A 215 -7.46 -7.78 -3.26
CA HIS A 215 -7.70 -7.43 -4.65
C HIS A 215 -6.65 -8.11 -5.53
N ARG A 216 -7.08 -8.63 -6.67
CA ARG A 216 -6.22 -9.34 -7.61
C ARG A 216 -6.02 -8.53 -8.89
N LYS A 217 -4.77 -8.41 -9.33
CA LYS A 217 -4.46 -7.88 -10.66
C LYS A 217 -4.82 -8.92 -11.73
N ALA A 218 -5.43 -8.46 -12.82
CA ALA A 218 -5.74 -9.35 -13.94
C ALA A 218 -4.49 -10.11 -14.39
N ALA A 219 -4.65 -11.40 -14.67
CA ALA A 219 -3.59 -12.17 -15.32
C ALA A 219 -3.36 -11.58 -16.72
N GLY A 220 -2.12 -11.29 -17.07
CA GLY A 220 -1.80 -10.86 -18.43
C GLY A 220 -2.30 -11.90 -19.45
N SER A 221 -2.83 -11.41 -20.58
CA SER A 221 -3.17 -12.33 -21.66
C SER A 221 -1.90 -13.07 -22.09
N PRO A 222 -1.93 -14.39 -22.27
CA PRO A 222 -0.74 -15.17 -22.68
C PRO A 222 -0.26 -14.86 -24.11
N ASP A 223 -0.93 -13.94 -24.84
CA ASP A 223 -0.70 -13.61 -26.25
C ASP A 223 -0.41 -12.10 -26.48
N ALA A 224 0.38 -11.44 -25.66
CA ALA A 224 0.79 -10.06 -25.89
C ALA A 224 2.29 -9.95 -26.17
#